data_b13e1e9bdfc832b0a7b4d62d4b74bd8f
#
_entry.id   b13e1e9bdfc832b0a7b4d62d4b74bd8f
#
_cell.length_a   1.000
_cell.length_b   1.000
_cell.length_c   1.000
_cell.angle_alpha   90.00
_cell.angle_beta   90.00
_cell.angle_gamma   90.00
#
_symmetry.space_group_name_H-M   'P 1'
#
loop_
_entity.id
_entity.type
_entity.pdbx_description
1 polymer ?
#
loop_
_entity_poly.entity_id
_entity_poly.type
_entity_poly.pdbx_seq_one_letter_code
_entity_poly.pdbx_strand_id
1 'polypeptide(L)'
;VIKVYQIRLTGAEVAALNRGEQFEKGKAYFLRMFDGTFKPEIFEHYTHVANVHTDDMEEAFREMNLWEDETKIERFGPCSSMSVGDILELEDGSRHRVASWGFTKFN
;
A
#
# COMPACT_ATOMS: atom_id res chain seq x y z
N VAL A 1 16.18 -3.17 0.71
CA VAL A 1 15.13 -2.56 -0.11
C VAL A 1 13.77 -3.05 0.37
N ILE A 2 12.86 -2.11 0.60
CA ILE A 2 11.49 -2.42 0.97
C ILE A 2 10.59 -2.19 -0.23
N LYS A 3 9.81 -3.20 -0.60
CA LYS A 3 8.83 -3.10 -1.67
C LYS A 3 7.53 -2.52 -1.12
N VAL A 4 6.97 -1.54 -1.81
CA VAL A 4 5.73 -0.88 -1.39
C VAL A 4 4.61 -1.28 -2.34
N TYR A 5 3.49 -1.72 -1.75
CA TYR A 5 2.30 -2.13 -2.49
C TYR A 5 1.12 -1.26 -2.07
N GLN A 6 0.35 -0.84 -3.06
CA GLN A 6 -0.87 -0.05 -2.86
C GLN A 6 -1.98 -0.58 -3.74
N ILE A 7 -3.23 -0.39 -3.31
CA ILE A 7 -4.37 -0.62 -4.21
C ILE A 7 -4.56 0.67 -5.00
N ARG A 8 -4.36 0.58 -6.32
CA ARG A 8 -4.48 1.73 -7.22
C ARG A 8 -5.73 1.59 -8.07
N LEU A 9 -6.68 2.48 -7.87
CA LEU A 9 -7.90 2.52 -8.68
C LEU A 9 -7.68 3.36 -9.93
N THR A 10 -8.16 2.87 -11.07
CA THR A 10 -8.16 3.65 -12.31
C THR A 10 -9.25 4.72 -12.24
N GLY A 11 -9.21 5.70 -13.16
CA GLY A 11 -10.26 6.71 -13.23
C GLY A 11 -11.64 6.08 -13.44
N ALA A 12 -11.73 5.03 -14.27
CA ALA A 12 -12.98 4.31 -14.50
C ALA A 12 -13.46 3.61 -13.23
N GLU A 13 -12.55 3.04 -12.45
CA GLU A 13 -12.90 2.38 -11.18
C GLU A 13 -13.39 3.39 -10.14
N VAL A 14 -12.75 4.55 -10.05
CA VAL A 14 -13.20 5.63 -9.15
C VAL A 14 -14.60 6.09 -9.56
N ALA A 15 -14.84 6.28 -10.86
CA ALA A 15 -16.15 6.67 -11.36
C ALA A 15 -17.21 5.62 -11.02
N ALA A 16 -16.85 4.34 -11.13
CA ALA A 16 -17.76 3.23 -10.78
C ALA A 16 -18.13 3.27 -9.30
N LEU A 17 -17.15 3.51 -8.41
CA LEU A 17 -17.42 3.65 -6.99
C LEU A 17 -18.35 4.84 -6.71
N ASN A 18 -18.13 5.95 -7.40
CA ASN A 18 -18.97 7.16 -7.24
C ASN A 18 -20.41 6.92 -7.68
N ARG A 19 -20.64 5.97 -8.60
CA ARG A 19 -21.99 5.57 -9.02
C ARG A 19 -22.62 4.53 -8.09
N GLY A 20 -21.89 4.10 -7.05
CA GLY A 20 -22.36 3.09 -6.12
C GLY A 20 -22.22 1.66 -6.62
N GLU A 21 -21.45 1.42 -7.68
CA GLU A 21 -21.21 0.08 -8.19
C GLU A 21 -20.29 -0.70 -7.24
N GLN A 22 -20.54 -2.00 -7.14
CA GLN A 22 -19.75 -2.89 -6.30
C GLN A 22 -18.89 -3.80 -7.16
N PHE A 23 -17.60 -3.91 -6.81
CA PHE A 23 -16.66 -4.82 -7.46
C PHE A 23 -15.57 -5.20 -6.46
N GLU A 24 -14.93 -6.35 -6.68
CA GLU A 24 -14.01 -6.94 -5.70
C GLU A 24 -12.85 -6.01 -5.32
N LYS A 25 -12.23 -5.36 -6.30
CA LYS A 25 -11.12 -4.45 -6.03
C LYS A 25 -11.59 -3.24 -5.21
N GLY A 26 -12.78 -2.72 -5.47
CA GLY A 26 -13.36 -1.62 -4.73
C GLY A 26 -13.63 -2.00 -3.28
N LYS A 27 -14.13 -3.22 -3.04
CA LYS A 27 -14.32 -3.73 -1.69
C LYS A 27 -12.99 -3.84 -0.96
N ALA A 28 -11.97 -4.40 -1.62
CA ALA A 28 -10.64 -4.53 -1.05
C ALA A 28 -10.06 -3.16 -0.68
N TYR A 29 -10.31 -2.15 -1.53
CA TYR A 29 -9.84 -0.80 -1.28
C TYR A 29 -10.35 -0.25 0.05
N PHE A 30 -11.62 -0.49 0.38
CA PHE A 30 -12.18 -0.05 1.65
C PHE A 30 -11.77 -0.95 2.82
N LEU A 31 -11.75 -2.27 2.62
CA LEU A 31 -11.41 -3.22 3.68
C LEU A 31 -9.98 -3.05 4.20
N ARG A 32 -9.06 -2.57 3.36
CA ARG A 32 -7.66 -2.40 3.73
C ARG A 32 -7.46 -1.33 4.82
N MET A 33 -8.42 -0.42 4.97
CA MET A 33 -8.26 0.77 5.81
C MET A 33 -8.42 0.49 7.30
N PHE A 34 -9.05 -0.64 7.66
CA PHE A 34 -9.38 -0.93 9.05
C PHE A 34 -8.68 -2.22 9.48
N ASP A 35 -8.08 -2.20 10.67
CA ASP A 35 -7.34 -3.35 11.20
C ASP A 35 -8.22 -4.60 11.31
N GLY A 36 -9.49 -4.43 11.66
CA GLY A 36 -10.41 -5.55 11.85
C GLY A 36 -10.98 -6.14 10.57
N THR A 37 -10.86 -5.44 9.43
CA THR A 37 -11.45 -5.88 8.17
C THR A 37 -10.42 -6.31 7.13
N PHE A 38 -9.15 -6.00 7.35
CA PHE A 38 -8.09 -6.43 6.45
C PHE A 38 -7.95 -7.95 6.50
N LYS A 39 -7.85 -8.58 5.31
CA LYS A 39 -7.58 -10.00 5.15
C LYS A 39 -6.42 -10.19 4.18
N PRO A 40 -5.50 -11.15 4.44
CA PRO A 40 -4.36 -11.37 3.53
C PRO A 40 -4.78 -11.63 2.07
N GLU A 41 -5.96 -12.20 1.85
CA GLU A 41 -6.45 -12.54 0.51
C GLU A 41 -6.64 -11.31 -0.38
N ILE A 42 -6.89 -10.13 0.20
CA ILE A 42 -7.06 -8.93 -0.61
C ILE A 42 -5.76 -8.43 -1.23
N PHE A 43 -4.61 -9.01 -0.84
CA PHE A 43 -3.31 -8.65 -1.40
C PHE A 43 -3.27 -8.82 -2.92
N GLU A 44 -4.07 -9.72 -3.48
CA GLU A 44 -4.14 -9.91 -4.93
C GLU A 44 -4.55 -8.63 -5.69
N HIS A 45 -5.20 -7.69 -5.01
CA HIS A 45 -5.64 -6.42 -5.61
C HIS A 45 -4.61 -5.31 -5.50
N TYR A 46 -3.48 -5.58 -4.84
CA TYR A 46 -2.41 -4.59 -4.66
C TYR A 46 -1.48 -4.57 -5.86
N THR A 47 -0.90 -3.42 -6.10
CA THR A 47 0.10 -3.22 -7.14
C THR A 47 1.43 -2.83 -6.48
N HIS A 48 2.52 -3.42 -6.96
CA HIS A 48 3.86 -3.02 -6.54
C HIS A 48 4.17 -1.67 -7.17
N VAL A 49 4.14 -0.61 -6.37
CA VAL A 49 4.23 0.77 -6.89
C VAL A 49 5.61 1.39 -6.73
N ALA A 50 6.40 0.92 -5.78
CA ALA A 50 7.72 1.51 -5.53
C ALA A 50 8.61 0.57 -4.73
N ASN A 51 9.91 0.83 -4.80
CA ASN A 51 10.90 0.31 -3.88
C ASN A 51 11.50 1.47 -3.11
N VAL A 52 11.74 1.28 -1.81
CA VAL A 52 12.47 2.26 -1.01
C VAL A 52 13.76 1.63 -0.55
N HIS A 53 14.87 2.33 -0.78
CA HIS A 53 16.22 1.85 -0.48
C HIS A 53 16.54 2.05 0.99
N THR A 54 15.92 1.22 1.82
CA THR A 54 16.14 1.16 3.27
C THR A 54 15.70 -0.21 3.77
N ASP A 55 16.13 -0.56 4.97
CA ASP A 55 15.66 -1.76 5.67
C ASP A 55 14.72 -1.42 6.82
N ASP A 56 14.49 -0.13 7.06
CA ASP A 56 13.68 0.37 8.17
C ASP A 56 12.31 0.81 7.66
N MET A 57 11.25 0.15 8.16
CA MET A 57 9.88 0.46 7.75
C MET A 57 9.46 1.89 8.10
N GLU A 58 9.91 2.39 9.25
CA GLU A 58 9.61 3.78 9.65
C GLU A 58 10.23 4.77 8.65
N GLU A 59 11.46 4.49 8.22
CA GLU A 59 12.12 5.32 7.22
C GLU A 59 11.39 5.24 5.88
N ALA A 60 10.98 4.03 5.48
CA ALA A 60 10.23 3.87 4.22
C ALA A 60 8.94 4.68 4.25
N PHE A 61 8.22 4.64 5.38
CA PHE A 61 7.00 5.42 5.56
C PHE A 61 7.29 6.92 5.43
N ARG A 62 8.34 7.37 6.09
CA ARG A 62 8.72 8.80 6.05
C ARG A 62 9.09 9.24 4.64
N GLU A 63 9.92 8.47 3.94
CA GLU A 63 10.36 8.83 2.59
C GLU A 63 9.19 8.87 1.61
N MET A 64 8.24 7.94 1.73
CA MET A 64 7.06 7.93 0.87
C MET A 64 6.09 9.07 1.16
N ASN A 65 6.21 9.72 2.32
CA ASN A 65 5.31 10.80 2.72
C ASN A 65 5.92 12.19 2.58
N LEU A 66 7.22 12.33 2.81
CA LEU A 66 7.88 13.64 2.77
C LEU A 66 8.43 14.00 1.38
N TRP A 67 8.77 12.99 0.58
CA TRP A 67 9.30 13.19 -0.78
C TRP A 67 10.57 14.05 -0.79
N GLU A 68 11.36 14.00 0.28
CA GLU A 68 12.55 14.82 0.41
C GLU A 68 13.75 14.27 -0.37
N ASP A 69 13.91 12.95 -0.39
CA ASP A 69 15.03 12.30 -1.05
C ASP A 69 14.55 11.33 -2.12
N GLU A 70 14.41 11.82 -3.34
CA GLU A 70 13.96 11.03 -4.48
C GLU A 70 14.95 9.92 -4.84
N THR A 71 16.21 10.03 -4.41
CA THR A 71 17.19 9.00 -4.72
C THR A 71 16.94 7.70 -3.97
N LYS A 72 16.18 7.76 -2.89
CA LYS A 72 15.84 6.58 -2.10
C LYS A 72 14.60 5.85 -2.61
N ILE A 73 13.86 6.44 -3.53
CA ILE A 73 12.60 5.87 -4.02
C ILE A 73 12.68 5.54 -5.49
N GLU A 74 12.37 4.31 -5.84
CA GLU A 74 12.26 3.87 -7.22
C GLU A 74 10.77 3.61 -7.49
N ARG A 75 10.16 4.44 -8.35
CA ARG A 75 8.73 4.35 -8.66
C ARG A 75 8.51 3.55 -9.94
N PHE A 76 7.48 2.69 -9.92
CA PHE A 76 7.14 1.87 -11.09
C PHE A 76 5.86 2.36 -11.79
N GLY A 77 5.29 3.44 -11.29
CA GLY A 77 4.07 4.01 -11.85
C GLY A 77 3.46 4.99 -10.87
N PRO A 78 2.20 5.40 -11.10
CA PRO A 78 1.52 6.28 -10.16
C PRO A 78 1.46 5.68 -8.78
N CYS A 79 1.83 6.45 -7.77
CA CYS A 79 1.71 6.05 -6.37
C CYS A 79 1.34 7.27 -5.54
N SER A 80 0.76 7.01 -4.38
CA SER A 80 0.40 8.06 -3.43
C SER A 80 1.30 8.00 -2.21
N SER A 81 1.17 8.98 -1.32
CA SER A 81 1.79 8.92 -0.01
C SER A 81 1.32 7.66 0.71
N MET A 82 2.19 7.10 1.54
CA MET A 82 1.88 5.89 2.27
C MET A 82 0.83 6.16 3.34
N SER A 83 -0.15 5.28 3.45
CA SER A 83 -1.24 5.42 4.40
C SER A 83 -1.64 4.07 4.97
N VAL A 84 -2.53 4.09 5.96
CA VAL A 84 -3.09 2.87 6.57
C VAL A 84 -3.63 1.97 5.46
N GLY A 85 -3.27 0.70 5.54
CA GLY A 85 -3.68 -0.30 4.57
C GLY A 85 -2.67 -0.57 3.47
N ASP A 86 -1.66 0.28 3.28
CA ASP A 86 -0.57 -0.02 2.35
C ASP A 86 0.29 -1.15 2.90
N ILE A 87 1.02 -1.83 2.02
CA ILE A 87 1.80 -3.00 2.39
C ILE A 87 3.26 -2.81 2.07
N LEU A 88 4.10 -3.21 3.02
CA LEU A 88 5.56 -3.22 2.90
C LEU A 88 6.03 -4.67 2.90
N GLU A 89 6.87 -5.02 1.92
CA GLU A 89 7.51 -6.34 1.88
C GLU A 89 9.00 -6.16 2.09
N LEU A 90 9.52 -6.83 3.10
CA LEU A 90 10.94 -6.77 3.47
C LEU A 90 11.78 -7.75 2.67
N GLU A 91 13.09 -7.62 2.77
CA GLU A 91 14.04 -8.50 2.06
C GLU A 91 13.85 -9.98 2.39
N ASP A 92 13.39 -10.29 3.59
CA ASP A 92 13.15 -11.68 4.02
C ASP A 92 11.82 -12.24 3.49
N GLY A 93 11.08 -11.45 2.70
CA GLY A 93 9.79 -11.85 2.16
C GLY A 93 8.63 -11.63 3.08
N SER A 94 8.87 -11.15 4.31
CA SER A 94 7.77 -10.85 5.22
C SER A 94 6.99 -9.64 4.75
N ARG A 95 5.67 -9.65 4.95
CA ARG A 95 4.77 -8.58 4.55
C ARG A 95 4.10 -7.98 5.77
N HIS A 96 4.04 -6.65 5.76
CA HIS A 96 3.50 -5.88 6.87
C HIS A 96 2.51 -4.87 6.32
N ARG A 97 1.37 -4.77 6.99
CA ARG A 97 0.36 -3.76 6.67
C ARG A 97 0.62 -2.52 7.51
N VAL A 98 0.52 -1.34 6.92
CA VAL A 98 0.51 -0.10 7.68
C VAL A 98 -0.79 -0.06 8.46
N ALA A 99 -0.67 -0.11 9.79
CA ALA A 99 -1.81 -0.13 10.69
C ALA A 99 -2.07 1.27 11.24
N SER A 100 -3.11 1.43 12.05
CA SER A 100 -3.39 2.70 12.74
C SER A 100 -2.23 3.09 13.65
N TRP A 101 -1.56 2.10 14.23
CA TRP A 101 -0.34 2.27 15.01
C TRP A 101 0.70 1.28 14.50
N GLY A 102 1.78 1.82 13.90
CA GLY A 102 2.89 0.98 13.45
C GLY A 102 2.53 0.08 12.28
N PHE A 103 3.13 -1.10 12.27
CA PHE A 103 3.05 -2.04 11.16
C PHE A 103 2.68 -3.43 11.71
N THR A 104 1.74 -4.10 11.06
CA THR A 104 1.28 -5.42 11.48
C THR A 104 1.71 -6.47 10.47
N LYS A 105 2.56 -7.41 10.88
CA LYS A 105 3.00 -8.51 10.03
C LYS A 105 1.83 -9.47 9.78
N PHE A 106 1.62 -9.88 8.54
CA PHE A 106 0.57 -10.83 8.19
C PHE A 106 1.05 -12.00 7.33
N ASN A 107 2.31 -11.95 6.90
CA ASN A 107 2.87 -13.03 6.08
C ASN A 107 4.39 -13.13 6.28
#